data_5a3e06e061fd5021003a5f382a4bb433
#
_entry.id   5a3e06e061fd5021003a5f382a4bb433
#
_cell.length_a   1.000
_cell.length_b   1.000
_cell.length_c   1.000
_cell.angle_alpha   90.00
_cell.angle_beta   90.00
_cell.angle_gamma   90.00
#
_symmetry.space_group_name_H-M   'P 1'
#
loop_
_entity.id
_entity.type
_entity.pdbx_description
1 polymer ?
#
loop_
_entity_poly.entity_id
_entity_poly.type
_entity_poly.pdbx_seq_one_letter_code
_entity_poly.pdbx_strand_id
1 'polypeptide(L)'
;MNAEYWLDLATEKIRFLPDRKAVRRELQDHLEDRMEAGKAKGLSPYEAEEAATAAMGDPSALAEELARVHSPWWGRLWRLSQWVLAIAILITIFSALPQLWEDIQYHLDSPSFPLSVEEGSYTREYYADYTKEIRVPQVWEIDGSVDLGHYRFTVSGAWVEEWTISSEYAGDSYAVRQLVITLQASTWRFWEPLSGSQFMILDHMPVDSGGNTYGYDTDTPPETDEPLSLFCETAQRGTTTWLRVELNQTRELDDWFIPDWVDIPVGCGGDVLRVDLSKGVIS
;
A
#
# COMPACT_ATOMS: atom_id res chain seq x y z
N MET A 1 -4.13 57.18 -34.38
CA MET A 1 -3.06 56.24 -33.87
C MET A 1 -3.59 54.84 -34.08
N ASN A 2 -2.77 53.95 -34.65
CA ASN A 2 -3.27 52.60 -34.87
C ASN A 2 -3.30 51.79 -33.55
N ALA A 3 -4.18 50.81 -33.46
CA ALA A 3 -4.42 49.99 -32.25
C ALA A 3 -3.16 49.24 -31.78
N GLU A 4 -2.37 48.74 -32.72
CA GLU A 4 -1.12 47.98 -32.41
C GLU A 4 -0.06 48.84 -31.76
N TYR A 5 0.16 50.04 -32.31
CA TYR A 5 1.07 51.03 -31.73
C TYR A 5 0.61 51.53 -30.36
N TRP A 6 -0.70 51.71 -30.18
CA TRP A 6 -1.27 52.05 -28.89
C TRP A 6 -1.01 50.96 -27.82
N LEU A 7 -1.21 49.70 -28.18
CA LEU A 7 -0.93 48.53 -27.30
C LEU A 7 0.57 48.43 -26.95
N ASP A 8 1.45 48.70 -27.89
CA ASP A 8 2.92 48.66 -27.65
C ASP A 8 3.30 49.74 -26.63
N LEU A 9 2.83 50.96 -26.80
CA LEU A 9 3.09 52.06 -25.86
C LEU A 9 2.49 51.80 -24.47
N ALA A 10 1.25 51.32 -24.41
CA ALA A 10 0.57 51.04 -23.15
C ALA A 10 1.23 49.95 -22.32
N THR A 11 1.93 49.01 -22.97
CA THR A 11 2.59 47.87 -22.29
C THR A 11 4.11 47.96 -22.20
N GLU A 12 4.72 49.03 -22.79
CA GLU A 12 6.18 49.16 -22.88
C GLU A 12 6.89 49.14 -21.53
N LYS A 13 6.34 49.77 -20.51
CA LYS A 13 6.90 49.93 -19.17
C LYS A 13 6.77 48.65 -18.29
N ILE A 14 5.98 47.65 -18.70
CA ILE A 14 5.87 46.36 -18.00
C ILE A 14 7.12 45.51 -18.26
N ARG A 15 8.02 45.41 -17.28
CA ARG A 15 9.30 44.72 -17.41
C ARG A 15 9.19 43.18 -17.31
N PHE A 16 8.14 42.66 -16.67
CA PHE A 16 7.96 41.24 -16.55
C PHE A 16 7.20 40.68 -17.76
N LEU A 17 7.90 39.95 -18.63
CA LEU A 17 7.38 39.50 -19.92
C LEU A 17 6.04 38.69 -19.83
N PRO A 18 5.83 37.77 -18.87
CA PRO A 18 4.55 37.07 -18.76
C PRO A 18 3.38 38.02 -18.51
N ASP A 19 3.54 38.97 -17.58
CA ASP A 19 2.51 39.97 -17.26
C ASP A 19 2.28 40.89 -18.45
N ARG A 20 3.34 41.32 -19.10
CA ARG A 20 3.26 42.17 -20.29
C ARG A 20 2.41 41.48 -21.38
N LYS A 21 2.60 40.19 -21.61
CA LYS A 21 1.84 39.44 -22.60
C LYS A 21 0.36 39.30 -22.20
N ALA A 22 0.10 39.05 -20.91
CA ALA A 22 -1.26 38.92 -20.40
C ALA A 22 -2.02 40.22 -20.50
N VAL A 23 -1.43 41.32 -20.00
CA VAL A 23 -2.03 42.67 -20.05
C VAL A 23 -2.23 43.12 -21.49
N ARG A 24 -1.26 42.91 -22.38
CA ARG A 24 -1.41 43.23 -23.79
C ARG A 24 -2.61 42.54 -24.42
N ARG A 25 -2.81 41.25 -24.12
CA ARG A 25 -3.94 40.49 -24.64
C ARG A 25 -5.26 41.04 -24.11
N GLU A 26 -5.36 41.31 -22.82
CA GLU A 26 -6.54 41.89 -22.21
C GLU A 26 -6.89 43.25 -22.82
N LEU A 27 -5.90 44.13 -22.99
CA LEU A 27 -6.11 45.44 -23.66
C LEU A 27 -6.50 45.26 -25.12
N GLN A 28 -5.96 44.30 -25.83
CA GLN A 28 -6.35 43.94 -27.20
C GLN A 28 -7.81 43.51 -27.27
N ASP A 29 -8.22 42.61 -26.40
CA ASP A 29 -9.62 42.14 -26.35
C ASP A 29 -10.57 43.33 -26.11
N HIS A 30 -10.22 44.23 -25.21
CA HIS A 30 -11.02 45.46 -24.96
C HIS A 30 -11.05 46.42 -26.15
N LEU A 31 -9.97 46.56 -26.91
CA LEU A 31 -9.94 47.33 -28.13
C LEU A 31 -10.84 46.73 -29.20
N GLU A 32 -10.73 45.41 -29.39
CA GLU A 32 -11.53 44.68 -30.37
C GLU A 32 -13.02 44.80 -30.06
N ASP A 33 -13.45 44.67 -28.81
CA ASP A 33 -14.84 44.86 -28.37
C ASP A 33 -15.34 46.25 -28.70
N ARG A 34 -14.51 47.30 -28.46
CA ARG A 34 -14.87 48.68 -28.77
C ARG A 34 -14.96 48.95 -30.27
N MET A 35 -14.04 48.38 -31.05
CA MET A 35 -14.06 48.45 -32.49
C MET A 35 -15.33 47.79 -33.08
N GLU A 36 -15.71 46.62 -32.55
CA GLU A 36 -16.94 45.94 -32.96
C GLU A 36 -18.18 46.75 -32.63
N ALA A 37 -18.25 47.33 -31.43
CA ALA A 37 -19.33 48.22 -31.03
C ALA A 37 -19.38 49.46 -31.92
N GLY A 38 -18.26 50.01 -32.37
CA GLY A 38 -18.19 51.12 -33.33
C GLY A 38 -18.72 50.73 -34.71
N LYS A 39 -18.30 49.59 -35.24
CA LYS A 39 -18.81 49.04 -36.52
C LYS A 39 -20.30 48.78 -36.50
N ALA A 40 -20.82 48.27 -35.37
CA ALA A 40 -22.27 48.07 -35.17
C ALA A 40 -23.09 49.37 -35.23
N LYS A 41 -22.44 50.51 -34.93
CA LYS A 41 -23.04 51.87 -35.03
C LYS A 41 -22.87 52.49 -36.43
N GLY A 42 -22.29 51.74 -37.38
CA GLY A 42 -22.14 52.18 -38.77
C GLY A 42 -20.84 52.93 -39.10
N LEU A 43 -19.85 52.90 -38.19
CA LEU A 43 -18.54 53.46 -38.44
C LEU A 43 -17.76 52.56 -39.42
N SER A 44 -16.94 53.17 -40.28
CA SER A 44 -15.98 52.43 -41.07
C SER A 44 -14.93 51.75 -40.18
N PRO A 45 -14.25 50.72 -40.66
CA PRO A 45 -13.19 50.03 -39.85
C PRO A 45 -12.13 50.98 -39.30
N TYR A 46 -11.74 51.96 -40.08
CA TYR A 46 -10.75 52.97 -39.68
C TYR A 46 -11.29 53.93 -38.61
N GLU A 47 -12.50 54.43 -38.79
CA GLU A 47 -13.17 55.30 -37.79
C GLU A 47 -13.48 54.56 -36.47
N ALA A 48 -13.81 53.24 -36.55
CA ALA A 48 -14.03 52.41 -35.38
C ALA A 48 -12.72 52.19 -34.60
N GLU A 49 -11.61 52.00 -35.28
CA GLU A 49 -10.28 51.86 -34.65
C GLU A 49 -9.83 53.18 -33.99
N GLU A 50 -10.01 54.33 -34.68
CA GLU A 50 -9.65 55.63 -34.14
C GLU A 50 -10.53 55.99 -32.91
N ALA A 51 -11.83 55.71 -32.96
CA ALA A 51 -12.74 55.93 -31.86
C ALA A 51 -12.43 54.98 -30.67
N ALA A 52 -12.07 53.73 -30.94
CA ALA A 52 -11.71 52.75 -29.89
C ALA A 52 -10.42 53.20 -29.17
N THR A 53 -9.36 53.55 -29.91
CA THR A 53 -8.10 54.01 -29.31
C THR A 53 -8.26 55.30 -28.54
N ALA A 54 -9.04 56.26 -29.08
CA ALA A 54 -9.36 57.49 -28.36
C ALA A 54 -10.13 57.24 -27.05
N ALA A 55 -11.06 56.27 -27.05
CA ALA A 55 -11.85 55.91 -25.88
C ALA A 55 -11.04 55.15 -24.82
N MET A 56 -9.92 54.52 -25.19
CA MET A 56 -8.97 53.87 -24.24
C MET A 56 -8.08 54.87 -23.51
N GLY A 57 -7.99 56.13 -23.97
CA GLY A 57 -7.19 57.17 -23.36
C GLY A 57 -5.72 57.21 -23.75
N ASP A 58 -4.91 57.94 -22.98
CA ASP A 58 -3.48 58.09 -23.25
C ASP A 58 -2.71 56.82 -22.86
N PRO A 59 -2.07 56.17 -23.84
CA PRO A 59 -1.31 54.93 -23.57
C PRO A 59 -0.09 55.19 -22.66
N SER A 60 0.51 56.38 -22.67
CA SER A 60 1.65 56.67 -21.83
C SER A 60 1.28 56.80 -20.35
N ALA A 61 0.14 57.39 -20.03
CA ALA A 61 -0.39 57.49 -18.69
C ALA A 61 -0.76 56.09 -18.17
N LEU A 62 -1.41 55.28 -19.00
CA LEU A 62 -1.77 53.90 -18.66
C LEU A 62 -0.51 53.04 -18.44
N ALA A 63 0.55 53.21 -19.25
CA ALA A 63 1.79 52.48 -19.07
C ALA A 63 2.46 52.76 -17.72
N GLU A 64 2.32 53.96 -17.16
CA GLU A 64 2.85 54.31 -15.84
C GLU A 64 2.07 53.64 -14.70
N GLU A 65 0.74 53.58 -14.81
CA GLU A 65 -0.11 52.90 -13.82
C GLU A 65 0.13 51.39 -13.86
N LEU A 66 0.16 50.80 -15.04
CA LEU A 66 0.42 49.36 -15.20
C LEU A 66 1.80 48.98 -14.68
N ALA A 67 2.84 49.81 -14.89
CA ALA A 67 4.18 49.54 -14.38
C ALA A 67 4.25 49.58 -12.84
N ARG A 68 3.40 50.32 -12.17
CA ARG A 68 3.29 50.30 -10.67
C ARG A 68 2.67 49.00 -10.16
N VAL A 69 1.61 48.53 -10.81
CA VAL A 69 0.90 47.32 -10.43
C VAL A 69 1.72 46.07 -10.77
N HIS A 70 2.29 46.03 -11.99
CA HIS A 70 3.07 44.92 -12.50
C HIS A 70 4.57 45.06 -12.20
N SER A 71 4.92 45.15 -10.90
CA SER A 71 6.31 45.28 -10.48
C SER A 71 7.10 44.00 -10.81
N PRO A 72 8.30 44.10 -11.43
CA PRO A 72 9.12 42.95 -11.79
C PRO A 72 9.58 42.11 -10.57
N TRP A 73 9.51 42.71 -9.37
CA TRP A 73 9.87 42.04 -8.13
C TRP A 73 8.92 40.89 -7.79
N TRP A 74 7.61 41.12 -7.91
CA TRP A 74 6.62 40.10 -7.66
C TRP A 74 6.71 38.94 -8.64
N GLY A 75 6.97 39.22 -9.91
CA GLY A 75 7.17 38.18 -10.92
C GLY A 75 8.43 37.34 -10.67
N ARG A 76 9.50 37.96 -10.14
CA ARG A 76 10.71 37.23 -9.74
C ARG A 76 10.47 36.38 -8.50
N LEU A 77 9.80 36.93 -7.51
CA LEU A 77 9.46 36.19 -6.28
C LEU A 77 8.56 34.97 -6.60
N TRP A 78 7.60 35.14 -7.48
CA TRP A 78 6.74 34.03 -7.92
C TRP A 78 7.53 32.93 -8.63
N ARG A 79 8.46 33.27 -9.53
CA ARG A 79 9.36 32.29 -10.15
C ARG A 79 10.28 31.62 -9.14
N LEU A 80 10.81 32.37 -8.20
CA LEU A 80 11.66 31.82 -7.13
C LEU A 80 10.87 30.81 -6.29
N SER A 81 9.64 31.12 -5.91
CA SER A 81 8.80 30.19 -5.14
C SER A 81 8.51 28.89 -5.90
N GLN A 82 8.33 28.94 -7.22
CA GLN A 82 8.18 27.73 -8.04
C GLN A 82 9.44 26.87 -8.04
N TRP A 83 10.63 27.50 -8.13
CA TRP A 83 11.89 26.76 -8.04
C TRP A 83 12.12 26.16 -6.67
N VAL A 84 11.81 26.89 -5.60
CA VAL A 84 11.87 26.37 -4.23
C VAL A 84 10.94 25.18 -4.04
N LEU A 85 9.72 25.27 -4.56
CA LEU A 85 8.76 24.17 -4.52
C LEU A 85 9.26 22.94 -5.31
N ALA A 86 9.77 23.16 -6.52
CA ALA A 86 10.32 22.08 -7.33
C ALA A 86 11.50 21.36 -6.65
N ILE A 87 12.40 22.14 -6.04
CA ILE A 87 13.53 21.60 -5.28
C ILE A 87 13.04 20.84 -4.04
N ALA A 88 12.06 21.39 -3.31
CA ALA A 88 11.48 20.69 -2.16
C ALA A 88 10.86 19.34 -2.55
N ILE A 89 10.11 19.30 -3.65
CA ILE A 89 9.55 18.04 -4.19
C ILE A 89 10.66 17.05 -4.54
N LEU A 90 11.72 17.51 -5.23
CA LEU A 90 12.85 16.66 -5.57
C LEU A 90 13.54 16.11 -4.32
N ILE A 91 13.80 16.94 -3.32
CA ILE A 91 14.40 16.51 -2.05
C ILE A 91 13.51 15.45 -1.39
N THR A 92 12.19 15.65 -1.34
CA THR A 92 11.26 14.67 -0.78
C THR A 92 11.30 13.34 -1.53
N ILE A 93 11.30 13.37 -2.85
CA ILE A 93 11.41 12.16 -3.68
C ILE A 93 12.75 11.46 -3.39
N PHE A 94 13.87 12.19 -3.43
CA PHE A 94 15.18 11.60 -3.18
C PHE A 94 15.36 11.05 -1.76
N SER A 95 14.75 11.69 -0.76
CA SER A 95 14.79 11.18 0.62
C SER A 95 13.93 9.93 0.82
N ALA A 96 12.87 9.76 0.03
CA ALA A 96 11.99 8.58 0.10
C ALA A 96 12.54 7.38 -0.73
N LEU A 97 13.38 7.64 -1.74
CA LEU A 97 13.91 6.58 -2.61
C LEU A 97 14.67 5.46 -1.88
N PRO A 98 15.54 5.73 -0.88
CA PRO A 98 16.23 4.66 -0.16
C PRO A 98 15.27 3.75 0.59
N GLN A 99 14.28 4.33 1.29
CA GLN A 99 13.27 3.57 2.02
C GLN A 99 12.42 2.71 1.07
N LEU A 100 11.99 3.30 -0.05
CA LEU A 100 11.26 2.57 -1.09
C LEU A 100 12.11 1.43 -1.68
N TRP A 101 13.42 1.67 -1.85
CA TRP A 101 14.34 0.64 -2.35
C TRP A 101 14.54 -0.48 -1.34
N GLU A 102 14.71 -0.17 -0.06
CA GLU A 102 14.77 -1.16 1.03
C GLU A 102 13.49 -1.98 1.11
N ASP A 103 12.32 -1.33 1.03
CA ASP A 103 11.02 -2.02 0.99
C ASP A 103 10.90 -2.94 -0.22
N ILE A 104 11.33 -2.48 -1.41
CA ILE A 104 11.33 -3.30 -2.62
C ILE A 104 12.29 -4.48 -2.46
N GLN A 105 13.50 -4.28 -1.95
CA GLN A 105 14.45 -5.37 -1.69
C GLN A 105 13.90 -6.34 -0.66
N TYR A 106 13.36 -5.86 0.44
CA TYR A 106 12.72 -6.70 1.45
C TYR A 106 11.64 -7.59 0.84
N HIS A 107 10.78 -7.05 -0.03
CA HIS A 107 9.75 -7.83 -0.71
C HIS A 107 10.27 -8.76 -1.80
N LEU A 108 11.41 -8.45 -2.41
CA LEU A 108 12.05 -9.32 -3.40
C LEU A 108 12.88 -10.43 -2.74
N ASP A 109 13.56 -10.11 -1.64
CA ASP A 109 14.47 -10.98 -0.90
C ASP A 109 13.75 -11.69 0.27
N SER A 110 12.44 -11.42 0.48
CA SER A 110 11.66 -12.15 1.49
C SER A 110 11.86 -13.64 1.26
N PRO A 111 12.43 -14.36 2.24
CA PRO A 111 12.70 -15.75 2.08
C PRO A 111 11.41 -16.46 1.66
N SER A 112 11.48 -17.28 0.65
CA SER A 112 10.39 -18.19 0.34
C SER A 112 10.19 -19.05 1.57
N PHE A 113 9.12 -18.75 2.27
CA PHE A 113 8.64 -19.53 3.39
C PHE A 113 8.45 -20.98 2.97
N PRO A 114 8.82 -21.94 3.77
CA PRO A 114 8.55 -23.31 3.44
C PRO A 114 7.04 -23.52 3.27
N LEU A 115 6.64 -23.67 2.01
CA LEU A 115 5.25 -23.92 1.63
C LEU A 115 4.97 -25.39 1.40
N SER A 116 5.99 -26.23 1.48
CA SER A 116 5.92 -27.66 1.25
C SER A 116 6.58 -28.45 2.40
N VAL A 117 6.20 -29.72 2.48
CA VAL A 117 6.78 -30.66 3.45
C VAL A 117 8.30 -30.78 3.28
N GLU A 118 8.80 -30.67 2.04
CA GLU A 118 10.22 -30.87 1.70
C GLU A 118 11.09 -29.71 2.19
N GLU A 119 10.55 -28.49 2.21
CA GLU A 119 11.27 -27.29 2.60
C GLU A 119 11.47 -27.16 4.13
N GLY A 120 10.74 -27.94 4.90
CA GLY A 120 10.82 -27.93 6.36
C GLY A 120 9.99 -26.85 7.02
N SER A 121 10.02 -26.79 8.35
CA SER A 121 9.35 -25.75 9.12
C SER A 121 10.35 -24.87 9.85
N TYR A 122 9.96 -23.61 10.12
CA TYR A 122 10.76 -22.69 10.93
C TYR A 122 10.99 -23.26 12.33
N THR A 123 9.95 -23.79 12.95
CA THR A 123 10.05 -24.45 14.26
C THR A 123 11.06 -25.59 14.21
N ARG A 124 11.08 -26.35 13.12
CA ARG A 124 12.05 -27.43 12.88
C ARG A 124 13.47 -26.90 12.73
N GLU A 125 13.68 -25.81 12.00
CA GLU A 125 14.97 -25.15 11.85
C GLU A 125 15.45 -24.55 13.17
N TYR A 126 14.55 -23.87 13.90
CA TYR A 126 14.86 -23.28 15.20
C TYR A 126 15.33 -24.32 16.22
N TYR A 127 14.70 -25.51 16.21
CA TYR A 127 15.07 -26.61 17.08
C TYR A 127 16.01 -27.65 16.42
N ALA A 128 16.60 -27.34 15.27
CA ALA A 128 17.41 -28.31 14.49
C ALA A 128 18.50 -28.98 15.30
N ASP A 129 19.19 -28.25 16.19
CA ASP A 129 20.27 -28.77 17.03
C ASP A 129 19.76 -29.73 18.13
N TYR A 130 18.46 -29.67 18.44
CA TYR A 130 17.83 -30.46 19.51
C TYR A 130 16.88 -31.55 18.97
N THR A 131 16.61 -31.51 17.67
CA THR A 131 15.60 -32.37 17.05
C THR A 131 16.18 -33.66 16.58
N LYS A 132 15.59 -34.75 17.01
CA LYS A 132 15.90 -36.11 16.51
C LYS A 132 14.70 -36.63 15.73
N GLU A 133 14.99 -37.27 14.59
CA GLU A 133 13.98 -37.97 13.77
C GLU A 133 12.73 -37.13 13.47
N ILE A 134 12.73 -36.52 12.31
CA ILE A 134 11.54 -35.83 11.81
C ILE A 134 10.75 -36.79 10.95
N ARG A 135 9.43 -36.89 11.20
CA ARG A 135 8.52 -37.70 10.42
C ARG A 135 7.36 -36.88 9.94
N VAL A 136 6.86 -37.17 8.76
CA VAL A 136 5.63 -36.58 8.22
C VAL A 136 4.67 -37.72 7.96
N PRO A 137 3.88 -38.12 8.98
CA PRO A 137 3.02 -39.28 8.87
C PRO A 137 1.84 -39.09 7.96
N GLN A 138 1.40 -37.84 7.75
CA GLN A 138 0.20 -37.54 6.96
C GLN A 138 0.33 -36.23 6.23
N VAL A 139 -0.14 -36.23 4.98
CA VAL A 139 -0.23 -35.04 4.09
C VAL A 139 -1.63 -35.04 3.47
N TRP A 140 -2.22 -33.86 3.38
CA TRP A 140 -3.49 -33.66 2.70
C TRP A 140 -3.30 -32.81 1.46
N GLU A 141 -3.99 -33.18 0.41
CA GLU A 141 -4.22 -32.31 -0.74
C GLU A 141 -5.54 -31.54 -0.49
N ILE A 142 -5.46 -30.23 -0.44
CA ILE A 142 -6.61 -29.37 -0.18
C ILE A 142 -6.87 -28.55 -1.43
N ASP A 143 -8.06 -28.73 -2.00
CA ASP A 143 -8.48 -28.01 -3.20
C ASP A 143 -9.44 -26.88 -2.87
N GLY A 144 -9.45 -25.87 -3.75
CA GLY A 144 -10.40 -24.79 -3.72
C GLY A 144 -9.82 -23.46 -3.28
N SER A 145 -10.69 -22.48 -3.30
CA SER A 145 -10.41 -21.13 -2.82
C SER A 145 -11.68 -20.53 -2.26
N VAL A 146 -11.53 -19.68 -1.24
CA VAL A 146 -12.64 -18.95 -0.64
C VAL A 146 -12.34 -17.46 -0.66
N ASP A 147 -13.36 -16.65 -0.96
CA ASP A 147 -13.28 -15.20 -0.93
C ASP A 147 -13.88 -14.71 0.40
N LEU A 148 -13.07 -14.09 1.25
CA LEU A 148 -13.46 -13.47 2.50
C LEU A 148 -13.15 -11.98 2.45
N GLY A 149 -14.17 -11.15 2.44
CA GLY A 149 -14.02 -9.72 2.22
C GLY A 149 -13.42 -9.39 0.85
N HIS A 150 -12.22 -8.84 0.83
CA HIS A 150 -11.48 -8.52 -0.41
C HIS A 150 -10.24 -9.41 -0.61
N TYR A 151 -10.09 -10.43 0.21
CA TYR A 151 -9.03 -11.42 0.11
C TYR A 151 -9.55 -12.72 -0.48
N ARG A 152 -8.72 -13.33 -1.32
CA ARG A 152 -8.91 -14.71 -1.78
C ARG A 152 -7.89 -15.59 -1.09
N PHE A 153 -8.40 -16.59 -0.38
CA PHE A 153 -7.59 -17.58 0.31
C PHE A 153 -7.54 -18.90 -0.48
N THR A 154 -6.35 -19.49 -0.53
CA THR A 154 -6.12 -20.85 -1.03
C THR A 154 -5.23 -21.58 -0.06
N VAL A 155 -5.43 -22.87 0.12
CA VAL A 155 -4.52 -23.72 0.90
C VAL A 155 -3.44 -24.24 -0.05
N SER A 156 -2.17 -24.01 0.29
CA SER A 156 -1.03 -24.49 -0.47
C SER A 156 -0.59 -25.90 -0.04
N GLY A 157 -0.89 -26.26 1.22
CA GLY A 157 -0.61 -27.58 1.78
C GLY A 157 -1.10 -27.70 3.20
N ALA A 158 -1.34 -28.94 3.62
CA ALA A 158 -1.62 -29.28 5.00
C ALA A 158 -0.96 -30.63 5.33
N TRP A 159 -0.24 -30.72 6.45
CA TRP A 159 0.44 -31.94 6.85
C TRP A 159 0.67 -32.00 8.35
N VAL A 160 0.98 -33.19 8.84
CA VAL A 160 1.40 -33.41 10.23
C VAL A 160 2.91 -33.60 10.26
N GLU A 161 3.58 -32.94 11.17
CA GLU A 161 4.97 -33.17 11.51
C GLU A 161 5.09 -33.76 12.92
N GLU A 162 5.99 -34.74 13.06
CA GLU A 162 6.35 -35.35 14.34
C GLU A 162 7.86 -35.29 14.51
N TRP A 163 8.33 -34.82 15.64
CA TRP A 163 9.75 -34.86 16.01
C TRP A 163 9.92 -34.97 17.52
N THR A 164 11.14 -35.36 17.92
CA THR A 164 11.50 -35.46 19.32
C THR A 164 12.53 -34.38 19.64
N ILE A 165 12.27 -33.59 20.66
CA ILE A 165 13.22 -32.62 21.19
C ILE A 165 13.96 -33.28 22.34
N SER A 166 15.31 -33.27 22.28
CA SER A 166 16.15 -33.70 23.40
C SER A 166 16.69 -32.50 24.15
N SER A 167 16.24 -32.30 25.37
CA SER A 167 16.80 -31.28 26.25
C SER A 167 18.07 -31.80 26.92
N GLU A 168 19.24 -31.25 26.57
CA GLU A 168 20.50 -31.54 27.26
C GLU A 168 20.47 -31.06 28.73
N TYR A 169 19.63 -30.10 29.06
CA TYR A 169 19.53 -29.53 30.41
C TYR A 169 18.58 -30.28 31.35
N ALA A 170 17.55 -30.91 30.82
CA ALA A 170 16.55 -31.62 31.64
C ALA A 170 16.72 -33.13 31.64
N GLY A 171 17.53 -33.70 30.74
CA GLY A 171 17.69 -35.15 30.60
C GLY A 171 16.48 -35.89 30.01
N ASP A 172 15.42 -35.14 29.74
CA ASP A 172 14.15 -35.65 29.22
C ASP A 172 14.03 -35.34 27.73
N SER A 173 13.50 -36.30 26.97
CA SER A 173 13.10 -36.08 25.57
C SER A 173 11.58 -36.09 25.51
N TYR A 174 10.99 -35.10 24.87
CA TYR A 174 9.55 -35.06 24.64
C TYR A 174 9.25 -35.04 23.14
N ALA A 175 8.17 -35.68 22.78
CA ALA A 175 7.69 -35.71 21.42
C ALA A 175 6.78 -34.51 21.16
N VAL A 176 7.00 -33.87 20.03
CA VAL A 176 6.14 -32.80 19.53
C VAL A 176 5.44 -33.28 18.28
N ARG A 177 4.16 -33.01 18.21
CA ARG A 177 3.36 -33.25 17.02
C ARG A 177 2.61 -31.97 16.69
N GLN A 178 2.70 -31.54 15.44
CA GLN A 178 2.02 -30.33 14.97
C GLN A 178 1.29 -30.56 13.66
N LEU A 179 0.13 -29.92 13.53
CA LEU A 179 -0.55 -29.77 12.26
C LEU A 179 -0.09 -28.45 11.61
N VAL A 180 0.46 -28.56 10.43
CA VAL A 180 0.91 -27.39 9.63
C VAL A 180 -0.09 -27.17 8.51
N ILE A 181 -0.55 -25.95 8.39
CA ILE A 181 -1.42 -25.51 7.30
C ILE A 181 -0.79 -24.29 6.64
N THR A 182 -0.53 -24.38 5.36
CA THR A 182 0.01 -23.26 4.59
C THR A 182 -1.08 -22.65 3.70
N LEU A 183 -1.25 -21.36 3.82
CA LEU A 183 -2.28 -20.58 3.15
C LEU A 183 -1.63 -19.51 2.27
N GLN A 184 -2.30 -19.19 1.19
CA GLN A 184 -1.98 -18.03 0.38
C GLN A 184 -3.19 -17.11 0.36
N ALA A 185 -3.01 -15.88 0.80
CA ALA A 185 -4.00 -14.81 0.70
C ALA A 185 -3.59 -13.84 -0.41
N SER A 186 -4.47 -13.55 -1.34
CA SER A 186 -4.25 -12.59 -2.40
C SER A 186 -5.35 -11.53 -2.41
N THR A 187 -4.99 -10.28 -2.75
CA THR A 187 -5.95 -9.18 -2.88
C THR A 187 -5.66 -8.35 -4.13
N TRP A 188 -6.69 -7.76 -4.74
CA TRP A 188 -6.53 -6.78 -5.81
C TRP A 188 -6.17 -5.39 -5.28
N ARG A 189 -6.37 -5.16 -3.96
CA ARG A 189 -6.05 -3.89 -3.30
C ARG A 189 -4.57 -3.85 -2.92
N PHE A 190 -3.70 -3.39 -3.83
CA PHE A 190 -2.26 -3.34 -3.60
C PHE A 190 -1.84 -2.45 -2.41
N TRP A 191 -2.73 -1.56 -1.94
CA TRP A 191 -2.51 -0.70 -0.78
C TRP A 191 -2.99 -1.30 0.55
N GLU A 192 -3.57 -2.48 0.51
CA GLU A 192 -4.15 -3.16 1.67
C GLU A 192 -3.85 -4.67 1.60
N PRO A 193 -2.56 -5.05 1.54
CA PRO A 193 -2.18 -6.45 1.62
C PRO A 193 -2.48 -6.99 3.02
N LEU A 194 -2.77 -8.27 3.13
CA LEU A 194 -2.98 -8.92 4.42
C LEU A 194 -1.67 -8.90 5.22
N SER A 195 -1.66 -8.21 6.36
CA SER A 195 -0.51 -8.24 7.27
C SER A 195 -0.66 -9.38 8.29
N GLY A 196 0.46 -9.86 8.84
CA GLY A 196 0.45 -10.86 9.89
C GLY A 196 -0.39 -10.44 11.11
N SER A 197 -0.33 -9.16 11.49
CA SER A 197 -1.14 -8.62 12.59
C SER A 197 -2.63 -8.55 12.29
N GLN A 198 -3.04 -8.47 11.03
CA GLN A 198 -4.44 -8.52 10.63
C GLN A 198 -4.96 -9.95 10.54
N PHE A 199 -4.07 -10.90 10.24
CA PHE A 199 -4.43 -12.31 10.23
C PHE A 199 -4.61 -12.86 11.64
N MET A 200 -3.79 -12.43 12.57
CA MET A 200 -3.76 -12.91 13.93
C MET A 200 -4.48 -11.95 14.88
N ILE A 201 -5.81 -12.04 14.93
CA ILE A 201 -6.57 -11.31 15.93
C ILE A 201 -6.53 -12.08 17.24
N LEU A 202 -5.91 -11.48 18.25
CA LEU A 202 -5.72 -12.04 19.60
C LEU A 202 -7.02 -12.44 20.29
N ASP A 203 -8.16 -11.96 19.82
CA ASP A 203 -9.48 -12.21 20.43
C ASP A 203 -10.17 -13.49 19.91
N HIS A 204 -9.69 -14.09 18.83
CA HIS A 204 -10.30 -15.28 18.23
C HIS A 204 -9.24 -16.33 17.94
N MET A 205 -9.24 -17.40 18.69
CA MET A 205 -8.29 -18.50 18.53
C MET A 205 -8.81 -19.52 17.50
N PRO A 206 -7.94 -20.17 16.72
CA PRO A 206 -8.33 -21.31 15.91
C PRO A 206 -8.99 -22.40 16.75
N VAL A 207 -9.99 -23.04 16.17
CA VAL A 207 -10.74 -24.13 16.82
C VAL A 207 -10.77 -25.33 15.89
N ASP A 208 -10.52 -26.52 16.41
CA ASP A 208 -10.60 -27.75 15.65
C ASP A 208 -11.93 -28.50 15.86
N SER A 209 -12.11 -29.59 15.10
CA SER A 209 -13.32 -30.44 15.19
C SER A 209 -13.50 -31.16 16.53
N GLY A 210 -12.45 -31.25 17.33
CA GLY A 210 -12.52 -31.78 18.71
C GLY A 210 -12.92 -30.74 19.74
N GLY A 211 -13.05 -29.46 19.31
CA GLY A 211 -13.33 -28.35 20.21
C GLY A 211 -12.10 -27.81 20.93
N ASN A 212 -10.89 -28.21 20.48
CA ASN A 212 -9.65 -27.67 21.02
C ASN A 212 -9.44 -26.26 20.47
N THR A 213 -8.97 -25.34 21.33
CA THR A 213 -8.60 -23.98 20.98
C THR A 213 -7.08 -23.81 21.02
N TYR A 214 -6.53 -23.08 20.04
CA TYR A 214 -5.09 -22.90 19.91
C TYR A 214 -4.75 -21.43 20.19
N GLY A 215 -4.01 -21.21 21.28
CA GLY A 215 -3.54 -19.85 21.70
C GLY A 215 -2.09 -19.61 21.34
N TYR A 216 -1.65 -18.36 21.51
CA TYR A 216 -0.23 -18.02 21.38
C TYR A 216 0.54 -18.63 22.53
N ASP A 217 1.69 -19.25 22.19
CA ASP A 217 2.64 -19.70 23.20
C ASP A 217 3.16 -18.46 23.95
N THR A 218 2.74 -18.32 25.19
CA THR A 218 3.40 -17.47 26.16
C THR A 218 4.39 -18.37 26.86
N ASP A 219 5.67 -18.07 26.87
CA ASP A 219 6.84 -18.74 27.44
C ASP A 219 6.68 -19.56 28.74
N THR A 220 5.47 -19.95 29.08
CA THR A 220 5.11 -20.77 30.24
C THR A 220 4.74 -22.19 29.80
N PRO A 221 5.33 -23.22 30.42
CA PRO A 221 4.90 -24.59 30.14
C PRO A 221 3.40 -24.73 30.49
N PRO A 222 2.59 -25.37 29.61
CA PRO A 222 1.16 -25.48 29.80
C PRO A 222 0.83 -26.19 31.11
N GLU A 223 0.16 -25.49 32.04
CA GLU A 223 -0.63 -26.15 33.07
C GLU A 223 -1.79 -26.85 32.34
N THR A 224 -2.27 -27.96 32.86
CA THR A 224 -3.13 -28.96 32.22
C THR A 224 -4.46 -28.46 31.60
N ASP A 225 -4.77 -27.16 31.67
CA ASP A 225 -5.97 -26.50 31.14
C ASP A 225 -5.67 -25.38 30.13
N GLU A 226 -4.38 -25.16 29.70
CA GLU A 226 -4.04 -24.08 28.77
C GLU A 226 -4.33 -24.46 27.32
N PRO A 227 -4.67 -23.46 26.47
CA PRO A 227 -4.91 -23.69 25.07
C PRO A 227 -3.65 -24.24 24.39
N LEU A 228 -3.87 -25.11 23.43
CA LEU A 228 -2.79 -25.66 22.60
C LEU A 228 -2.08 -24.51 21.88
N SER A 229 -0.77 -24.63 21.68
CA SER A 229 0.00 -23.53 21.15
C SER A 229 -0.20 -23.33 19.65
N LEU A 230 -0.28 -22.05 19.27
CA LEU A 230 -0.38 -21.59 17.89
C LEU A 230 0.90 -20.83 17.55
N PHE A 231 1.51 -21.19 16.45
CA PHE A 231 2.56 -20.41 15.82
C PHE A 231 2.11 -20.01 14.42
N CYS A 232 2.34 -18.77 14.03
CA CYS A 232 2.00 -18.31 12.69
C CYS A 232 3.11 -17.43 12.13
N GLU A 233 3.59 -17.81 10.97
CA GLU A 233 4.53 -17.03 10.18
C GLU A 233 3.84 -16.41 8.97
N THR A 234 4.32 -15.27 8.57
CA THR A 234 3.84 -14.59 7.38
C THR A 234 4.99 -14.13 6.49
N ALA A 235 4.86 -14.33 5.19
CA ALA A 235 5.71 -13.74 4.19
C ALA A 235 4.84 -13.02 3.17
N GLN A 236 5.27 -11.86 2.69
CA GLN A 236 4.50 -11.04 1.77
C GLN A 236 5.31 -10.69 0.53
N ARG A 237 4.67 -10.79 -0.63
CA ARG A 237 5.23 -10.30 -1.89
C ARG A 237 4.13 -9.62 -2.72
N GLY A 238 4.22 -8.31 -2.83
CA GLY A 238 3.21 -7.51 -3.53
C GLY A 238 1.82 -7.64 -2.89
N THR A 239 0.86 -8.14 -3.64
CA THR A 239 -0.53 -8.32 -3.21
C THR A 239 -0.84 -9.72 -2.65
N THR A 240 0.18 -10.54 -2.52
CA THR A 240 0.07 -11.91 -2.04
C THR A 240 0.81 -12.06 -0.73
N THR A 241 0.13 -12.64 0.25
CA THR A 241 0.68 -12.98 1.56
C THR A 241 0.57 -14.49 1.74
N TRP A 242 1.66 -15.13 2.08
CA TRP A 242 1.70 -16.52 2.50
C TRP A 242 1.66 -16.58 4.01
N LEU A 243 0.93 -17.55 4.51
CA LEU A 243 0.68 -17.76 5.91
C LEU A 243 0.98 -19.22 6.21
N ARG A 244 1.78 -19.45 7.23
CA ARG A 244 2.03 -20.76 7.77
C ARG A 244 1.46 -20.80 9.18
N VAL A 245 0.50 -21.63 9.39
CA VAL A 245 -0.19 -21.85 10.66
C VAL A 245 0.26 -23.19 11.23
N GLU A 246 0.89 -23.17 12.38
CA GLU A 246 1.34 -24.37 13.09
C GLU A 246 0.52 -24.53 14.36
N LEU A 247 -0.23 -25.61 14.43
CA LEU A 247 -1.08 -25.97 15.54
C LEU A 247 -0.41 -27.09 16.33
N ASN A 248 0.21 -26.73 17.44
CA ASN A 248 0.95 -27.66 18.27
C ASN A 248 0.07 -28.26 19.34
N GLN A 249 0.15 -29.60 19.48
CA GLN A 249 -0.45 -30.34 20.58
C GLN A 249 0.68 -30.97 21.39
N THR A 250 1.06 -30.33 22.48
CA THR A 250 2.06 -30.84 23.43
C THR A 250 1.39 -31.77 24.46
N ARG A 251 0.77 -32.84 24.01
CA ARG A 251 0.23 -33.87 24.89
C ARG A 251 1.09 -35.13 24.74
N GLU A 252 0.91 -36.08 25.67
CA GLU A 252 1.47 -37.41 25.48
C GLU A 252 1.01 -37.96 24.13
N LEU A 253 1.92 -38.60 23.38
CA LEU A 253 1.68 -39.02 21.99
C LEU A 253 0.39 -39.85 21.79
N ASP A 254 -0.05 -40.52 22.81
CA ASP A 254 -1.25 -41.38 22.78
C ASP A 254 -2.58 -40.61 22.80
N ASP A 255 -2.57 -39.33 23.21
CA ASP A 255 -3.75 -38.46 23.29
C ASP A 255 -3.88 -37.46 22.14
N TRP A 256 -3.01 -37.58 21.15
CA TRP A 256 -3.03 -36.65 20.03
C TRP A 256 -4.15 -36.93 19.04
N PHE A 257 -4.87 -35.86 18.69
CA PHE A 257 -6.06 -35.94 17.85
C PHE A 257 -5.79 -35.29 16.49
N ILE A 258 -6.07 -35.99 15.39
CA ILE A 258 -6.07 -35.41 14.05
C ILE A 258 -7.48 -34.83 13.80
N PRO A 259 -7.62 -33.52 13.63
CA PRO A 259 -8.95 -32.94 13.42
C PRO A 259 -9.49 -33.25 12.02
N ASP A 260 -10.81 -33.38 11.92
CA ASP A 260 -11.48 -33.45 10.60
C ASP A 260 -11.47 -32.10 9.89
N TRP A 261 -11.52 -31.02 10.66
CA TRP A 261 -11.46 -29.65 10.15
C TRP A 261 -10.87 -28.71 11.21
N VAL A 262 -10.36 -27.56 10.72
CA VAL A 262 -9.88 -26.47 11.56
C VAL A 262 -10.50 -25.16 11.06
N ASP A 263 -11.06 -24.40 11.99
CA ASP A 263 -11.57 -23.05 11.81
C ASP A 263 -10.47 -22.06 12.19
N ILE A 264 -9.99 -21.29 11.23
CA ILE A 264 -8.93 -20.30 11.39
C ILE A 264 -9.58 -18.91 11.26
N PRO A 265 -9.60 -18.10 12.32
CA PRO A 265 -10.09 -16.72 12.24
C PRO A 265 -9.19 -15.90 11.32
N VAL A 266 -9.79 -15.14 10.40
CA VAL A 266 -9.06 -14.30 9.45
C VAL A 266 -9.67 -12.90 9.40
N GLY A 267 -8.81 -11.89 9.48
CA GLY A 267 -9.21 -10.49 9.35
C GLY A 267 -9.93 -9.90 10.56
N CYS A 268 -10.19 -8.60 10.52
CA CYS A 268 -10.80 -7.84 11.64
C CYS A 268 -12.33 -8.00 11.76
N GLY A 269 -12.96 -8.76 10.87
CA GLY A 269 -14.43 -8.87 10.77
C GLY A 269 -15.05 -10.06 11.49
N GLY A 270 -14.24 -10.94 12.07
CA GLY A 270 -14.75 -12.22 12.63
C GLY A 270 -15.04 -13.25 11.54
N ASP A 271 -14.53 -13.06 10.33
CA ASP A 271 -14.60 -14.07 9.28
C ASP A 271 -13.76 -15.29 9.68
N VAL A 272 -14.25 -16.46 9.36
CA VAL A 272 -13.62 -17.74 9.70
C VAL A 272 -13.36 -18.53 8.44
N LEU A 273 -12.11 -18.95 8.28
CA LEU A 273 -11.67 -19.82 7.21
C LEU A 273 -11.70 -21.26 7.71
N ARG A 274 -12.57 -22.09 7.17
CA ARG A 274 -12.60 -23.51 7.49
C ARG A 274 -11.77 -24.33 6.54
N VAL A 275 -10.78 -25.01 7.06
CA VAL A 275 -9.99 -26.01 6.35
C VAL A 275 -10.50 -27.39 6.72
N ASP A 276 -11.23 -28.04 5.82
CA ASP A 276 -11.80 -29.38 6.02
C ASP A 276 -10.81 -30.44 5.51
N LEU A 277 -10.07 -31.03 6.43
CA LEU A 277 -9.05 -32.05 6.15
C LEU A 277 -9.68 -33.37 5.72
N SER A 278 -10.88 -33.66 6.21
CA SER A 278 -11.58 -34.92 5.88
C SER A 278 -12.10 -34.95 4.46
N LYS A 279 -12.43 -33.77 3.89
CA LYS A 279 -12.92 -33.62 2.52
C LYS A 279 -11.91 -33.07 1.56
N GLY A 280 -10.78 -32.53 2.05
CA GLY A 280 -9.76 -31.90 1.23
C GLY A 280 -10.24 -30.59 0.58
N VAL A 281 -11.01 -29.77 1.29
CA VAL A 281 -11.58 -28.53 0.77
C VAL A 281 -11.46 -27.37 1.77
N ILE A 282 -11.52 -26.15 1.25
CA ILE A 282 -11.53 -24.90 2.01
C ILE A 282 -12.87 -24.19 1.82
N SER A 283 -13.42 -23.59 2.87
CA SER A 283 -14.71 -22.86 2.84
C SER A 283 -14.76 -21.66 3.79
#